data_c7a225f0eef25a0f0330881c8c551434
#
_entry.id   c7a225f0eef25a0f0330881c8c551434
#
_cell.length_a   1.000
_cell.length_b   1.000
_cell.length_c   1.000
_cell.angle_alpha   90.00
_cell.angle_beta   90.00
_cell.angle_gamma   90.00
#
_symmetry.space_group_name_H-M   'P 1'
#
loop_
_entity.id
_entity.type
_entity.pdbx_description
1 polymer ?
#
loop_
_entity_poly.entity_id
_entity_poly.type
_entity_poly.pdbx_seq_one_letter_code
_entity_poly.pdbx_strand_id
1 'polypeptide(L)'
;AFYEDMMKVSQQKADPKLTRKVAEECTQTLEWLHSFCGIQFAAGSKLVWPMLSRAHLVQGEVKPGGGQLARQLLEKAKSLGVEVRFNTKAIELLRDPKTGGVTGVKTQTKEGLSDVFSKHGVVVATGGFSANQQLVTGYIGSAGAKMPIRGSKAITGENILLVQPFFPRVVNVDQYHCGPIYGPTGANPLNIVNNGICVNRKGERFTNEGQTYVQMSRDVAAMTPDNWAFMVVDQAGHDIPILKNDWDSYARTKTPIYTGNTIEEAAKNAGIDPAALKATVDSYNKAIQEGKGSSLTPVNTLPKAPVIAKAPFY
;
A
#
# COMPACT_ATOMS: atom_id res chain seq x y z
N ALA A 1 -1.24 15.98 17.13
CA ALA A 1 -1.77 15.89 15.73
C ALA A 1 -1.23 14.65 15.01
N PHE A 2 0.10 14.52 14.71
CA PHE A 2 0.60 13.40 13.92
C PHE A 2 0.38 12.04 14.60
N TYR A 3 0.70 11.92 15.87
CA TYR A 3 0.42 10.74 16.69
C TYR A 3 -1.07 10.36 16.64
N GLU A 4 -1.96 11.33 16.86
CA GLU A 4 -3.41 11.12 16.87
C GLU A 4 -3.91 10.62 15.51
N ASP A 5 -3.39 11.19 14.41
CA ASP A 5 -3.74 10.75 13.06
C ASP A 5 -3.30 9.29 12.80
N MET A 6 -2.08 8.92 13.22
CA MET A 6 -1.60 7.53 13.09
C MET A 6 -2.43 6.55 13.91
N MET A 7 -2.77 6.88 15.16
CA MET A 7 -3.64 6.04 15.99
C MET A 7 -5.03 5.90 15.40
N LYS A 8 -5.61 6.98 14.87
CA LYS A 8 -6.91 6.96 14.22
C LYS A 8 -6.90 6.09 12.94
N VAL A 9 -5.92 6.28 12.06
CA VAL A 9 -5.81 5.53 10.80
C VAL A 9 -5.56 4.04 11.06
N SER A 10 -4.77 3.70 12.08
CA SER A 10 -4.54 2.32 12.48
C SER A 10 -5.72 1.68 13.25
N GLN A 11 -6.82 2.42 13.46
CA GLN A 11 -7.97 1.96 14.26
C GLN A 11 -7.55 1.51 15.67
N GLN A 12 -6.60 2.23 16.27
CA GLN A 12 -6.01 1.94 17.60
C GLN A 12 -5.24 0.59 17.68
N LYS A 13 -4.91 -0.03 16.54
CA LYS A 13 -4.15 -1.29 16.50
C LYS A 13 -2.64 -1.10 16.60
N ALA A 14 -2.13 0.06 16.23
CA ALA A 14 -0.71 0.38 16.36
C ALA A 14 -0.28 0.44 17.82
N ASP A 15 0.96 0.03 18.11
CA ASP A 15 1.53 0.17 19.45
C ASP A 15 1.66 1.65 19.81
N PRO A 16 1.01 2.15 20.89
CA PRO A 16 1.00 3.56 21.21
C PRO A 16 2.40 4.12 21.54
N LYS A 17 3.28 3.33 22.15
CA LYS A 17 4.63 3.77 22.53
C LYS A 17 5.52 3.93 21.29
N LEU A 18 5.50 2.94 20.40
CA LEU A 18 6.24 3.00 19.14
C LEU A 18 5.70 4.11 18.23
N THR A 19 4.38 4.25 18.14
CA THR A 19 3.75 5.32 17.36
C THR A 19 4.14 6.72 17.86
N ARG A 20 4.17 6.90 19.19
CA ARG A 20 4.60 8.17 19.80
C ARG A 20 6.07 8.46 19.50
N LYS A 21 6.94 7.46 19.65
CA LYS A 21 8.36 7.59 19.34
C LYS A 21 8.58 8.02 17.89
N VAL A 22 7.89 7.37 16.93
CA VAL A 22 7.96 7.77 15.52
C VAL A 22 7.48 9.21 15.31
N ALA A 23 6.37 9.62 15.94
CA ALA A 23 5.82 10.96 15.78
C ALA A 23 6.72 12.05 16.36
N GLU A 24 7.45 11.76 17.43
CA GLU A 24 8.33 12.72 18.11
C GLU A 24 9.71 12.80 17.45
N GLU A 25 10.24 11.68 16.93
CA GLU A 25 11.62 11.61 16.43
C GLU A 25 11.74 11.71 14.89
N CYS A 26 10.62 11.69 14.15
CA CYS A 26 10.68 11.68 12.68
C CYS A 26 11.37 12.92 12.09
N THR A 27 11.20 14.10 12.68
CA THR A 27 11.85 15.33 12.21
C THR A 27 13.36 15.23 12.37
N GLN A 28 13.84 14.82 13.55
CA GLN A 28 15.27 14.64 13.81
C GLN A 28 15.88 13.57 12.90
N THR A 29 15.13 12.51 12.60
CA THR A 29 15.56 11.47 11.66
C THR A 29 15.72 12.03 10.24
N LEU A 30 14.80 12.87 9.78
CA LEU A 30 14.92 13.52 8.46
C LEU A 30 16.11 14.50 8.42
N GLU A 31 16.31 15.26 9.47
CA GLU A 31 17.46 16.17 9.61
C GLU A 31 18.79 15.40 9.60
N TRP A 32 18.85 14.28 10.30
CA TRP A 32 20.00 13.39 10.29
C TRP A 32 20.25 12.79 8.89
N LEU A 33 19.22 12.31 8.20
CA LEU A 33 19.34 11.81 6.83
C LEU A 33 19.85 12.91 5.88
N HIS A 34 19.38 14.13 6.05
CA HIS A 34 19.81 15.27 5.25
C HIS A 34 21.27 15.65 5.54
N SER A 35 21.58 15.98 6.81
CA SER A 35 22.86 16.54 7.19
C SER A 35 23.99 15.52 7.21
N PHE A 36 23.73 14.31 7.68
CA PHE A 36 24.75 13.26 7.83
C PHE A 36 24.87 12.37 6.61
N CYS A 37 23.74 12.00 5.98
CA CYS A 37 23.75 11.11 4.81
C CYS A 37 23.68 11.86 3.47
N GLY A 38 23.53 13.20 3.48
CA GLY A 38 23.50 14.01 2.26
C GLY A 38 22.21 13.88 1.45
N ILE A 39 21.15 13.30 2.01
CA ILE A 39 19.90 13.04 1.29
C ILE A 39 19.11 14.33 1.14
N GLN A 40 18.69 14.63 -0.08
CA GLN A 40 17.87 15.80 -0.37
C GLN A 40 16.39 15.43 -0.41
N PHE A 41 15.55 16.27 0.18
CA PHE A 41 14.12 16.10 0.25
C PHE A 41 13.38 17.29 -0.35
N ALA A 42 12.24 17.03 -1.00
CA ALA A 42 11.24 18.03 -1.30
C ALA A 42 9.94 17.69 -0.57
N ALA A 43 9.12 18.70 -0.32
CA ALA A 43 7.78 18.49 0.22
C ALA A 43 6.95 17.66 -0.78
N GLY A 44 6.31 16.62 -0.29
CA GLY A 44 5.36 15.84 -1.09
C GLY A 44 4.07 16.61 -1.30
N SER A 45 3.43 16.39 -2.44
CA SER A 45 2.07 16.87 -2.68
C SER A 45 1.09 16.17 -1.73
N LYS A 46 -0.11 16.75 -1.57
CA LYS A 46 -1.22 16.06 -0.89
C LYS A 46 -1.42 14.71 -1.53
N LEU A 47 -1.22 13.67 -0.75
CA LEU A 47 -1.58 12.32 -1.14
C LEU A 47 -3.10 12.15 -1.00
N VAL A 48 -3.55 10.97 -1.11
CA VAL A 48 -4.96 10.58 -1.19
C VAL A 48 -5.73 10.94 0.10
N TRP A 49 -6.92 11.50 -0.06
CA TRP A 49 -7.89 11.69 1.02
C TRP A 49 -8.06 10.41 1.86
N PRO A 50 -8.23 10.47 3.18
CA PRO A 50 -8.29 11.68 4.04
C PRO A 50 -6.93 12.08 4.64
N MET A 51 -5.81 11.61 4.12
CA MET A 51 -4.48 11.85 4.68
C MET A 51 -4.01 13.29 4.44
N LEU A 52 -3.46 13.91 5.49
CA LEU A 52 -2.69 15.15 5.35
C LEU A 52 -1.31 14.83 4.76
N SER A 53 -0.84 15.68 3.87
CA SER A 53 0.51 15.53 3.32
C SER A 53 1.56 15.83 4.39
N ARG A 54 2.30 14.78 4.75
CA ARG A 54 3.52 14.84 5.56
C ARG A 54 4.65 14.09 4.86
N ALA A 55 4.52 13.92 3.55
CA ALA A 55 5.47 13.18 2.75
C ALA A 55 6.69 14.06 2.43
N HIS A 56 7.86 13.44 2.51
CA HIS A 56 9.12 14.00 2.06
C HIS A 56 9.63 13.13 0.92
N LEU A 57 9.71 13.73 -0.28
CA LEU A 57 10.13 13.03 -1.48
C LEU A 57 11.65 13.11 -1.61
N VAL A 58 12.30 11.96 -1.65
CA VAL A 58 13.74 11.88 -1.90
C VAL A 58 14.03 12.39 -3.30
N GLN A 59 14.90 13.38 -3.40
CA GLN A 59 15.33 13.97 -4.67
C GLN A 59 16.55 13.22 -5.23
N GLY A 60 16.69 13.23 -6.54
CA GLY A 60 17.81 12.61 -7.24
C GLY A 60 17.79 12.91 -8.73
N GLU A 61 18.97 12.89 -9.35
CA GLU A 61 19.16 13.29 -10.74
C GLU A 61 18.57 12.30 -11.74
N VAL A 62 18.59 10.99 -11.44
CA VAL A 62 18.23 9.96 -12.42
C VAL A 62 16.89 9.29 -12.12
N LYS A 63 16.66 8.91 -10.88
CA LYS A 63 15.40 8.28 -10.42
C LYS A 63 15.17 8.64 -8.95
N PRO A 64 14.43 9.69 -8.66
CA PRO A 64 14.09 10.06 -7.28
C PRO A 64 13.30 8.94 -6.59
N GLY A 65 13.33 8.93 -5.26
CA GLY A 65 12.58 7.99 -4.43
C GLY A 65 13.44 6.92 -3.75
N GLY A 66 12.82 5.77 -3.44
CA GLY A 66 13.44 4.73 -2.60
C GLY A 66 14.75 4.16 -3.13
N GLY A 67 14.91 4.05 -4.45
CA GLY A 67 16.17 3.58 -5.04
C GLY A 67 17.33 4.54 -4.81
N GLN A 68 17.08 5.85 -4.90
CA GLN A 68 18.05 6.89 -4.59
C GLN A 68 18.41 6.88 -3.09
N LEU A 69 17.42 6.78 -2.23
CA LEU A 69 17.61 6.67 -0.77
C LEU A 69 18.52 5.49 -0.42
N ALA A 70 18.21 4.29 -0.93
CA ALA A 70 18.97 3.08 -0.65
C ALA A 70 20.42 3.19 -1.13
N ARG A 71 20.66 3.76 -2.32
CA ARG A 71 21.99 3.97 -2.86
C ARG A 71 22.82 4.90 -1.98
N GLN A 72 22.30 6.07 -1.61
CA GLN A 72 23.02 7.05 -0.79
C GLN A 72 23.31 6.50 0.61
N LEU A 73 22.37 5.76 1.23
CA LEU A 73 22.61 5.10 2.51
C LEU A 73 23.71 4.03 2.40
N LEU A 74 23.70 3.23 1.32
CA LEU A 74 24.73 2.22 1.07
C LEU A 74 26.12 2.85 0.88
N GLU A 75 26.22 3.92 0.10
CA GLU A 75 27.47 4.67 -0.12
C GLU A 75 27.98 5.27 1.20
N LYS A 76 27.08 5.84 2.00
CA LYS A 76 27.43 6.38 3.31
C LYS A 76 27.92 5.28 4.27
N ALA A 77 27.23 4.14 4.34
CA ALA A 77 27.66 3.02 5.16
C ALA A 77 29.06 2.54 4.78
N LYS A 78 29.32 2.35 3.48
CA LYS A 78 30.64 1.97 2.99
C LYS A 78 31.74 2.99 3.34
N SER A 79 31.44 4.29 3.24
CA SER A 79 32.39 5.36 3.62
C SER A 79 32.73 5.35 5.10
N LEU A 80 31.91 4.74 5.93
CA LEU A 80 32.13 4.54 7.37
C LEU A 80 32.80 3.19 7.70
N GLY A 81 33.22 2.43 6.69
CA GLY A 81 33.90 1.15 6.87
C GLY A 81 32.95 -0.03 7.12
N VAL A 82 31.63 0.13 6.88
CA VAL A 82 30.68 -0.98 6.99
C VAL A 82 30.93 -1.97 5.85
N GLU A 83 31.20 -3.23 6.20
CA GLU A 83 31.29 -4.32 5.23
C GLU A 83 29.87 -4.73 4.78
N VAL A 84 29.60 -4.69 3.48
CA VAL A 84 28.34 -5.10 2.89
C VAL A 84 28.55 -6.33 2.03
N ARG A 85 27.94 -7.44 2.41
CA ARG A 85 28.01 -8.72 1.70
C ARG A 85 26.72 -8.95 0.91
N PHE A 86 26.82 -8.90 -0.41
CA PHE A 86 25.73 -9.29 -1.31
C PHE A 86 25.72 -10.80 -1.57
N ASN A 87 24.59 -11.32 -2.06
CA ASN A 87 24.42 -12.75 -2.37
C ASN A 87 24.74 -13.66 -1.16
N THR A 88 24.54 -13.13 0.04
CA THR A 88 24.81 -13.80 1.30
C THR A 88 23.53 -13.86 2.11
N LYS A 89 22.86 -15.00 2.09
CA LYS A 89 21.58 -15.19 2.77
C LYS A 89 21.80 -15.55 4.23
N ALA A 90 21.21 -14.78 5.15
CA ALA A 90 21.08 -15.18 6.55
C ALA A 90 20.06 -16.31 6.67
N ILE A 91 20.43 -17.43 7.25
CA ILE A 91 19.57 -18.62 7.37
C ILE A 91 19.27 -19.05 8.79
N GLU A 92 20.09 -18.62 9.77
CA GLU A 92 19.94 -18.98 11.19
C GLU A 92 20.62 -17.93 12.06
N LEU A 93 20.04 -17.64 13.24
CA LEU A 93 20.72 -16.88 14.29
C LEU A 93 21.52 -17.84 15.18
N LEU A 94 22.81 -17.61 15.31
CA LEU A 94 23.69 -18.41 16.16
C LEU A 94 23.41 -18.11 17.63
N ARG A 95 23.33 -19.17 18.45
CA ARG A 95 23.01 -19.09 19.87
C ARG A 95 24.19 -19.56 20.73
N ASP A 96 24.49 -18.79 21.76
CA ASP A 96 25.38 -19.25 22.81
C ASP A 96 24.66 -20.37 23.62
N PRO A 97 25.23 -21.57 23.71
CA PRO A 97 24.60 -22.70 24.40
C PRO A 97 24.48 -22.52 25.92
N LYS A 98 25.29 -21.64 26.54
CA LYS A 98 25.27 -21.38 27.98
C LYS A 98 24.28 -20.31 28.38
N THR A 99 24.22 -19.22 27.61
CA THR A 99 23.40 -18.05 27.94
C THR A 99 22.09 -17.98 27.13
N GLY A 100 21.99 -18.72 26.04
CA GLY A 100 20.89 -18.62 25.07
C GLY A 100 20.90 -17.35 24.22
N GLY A 101 21.87 -16.45 24.43
CA GLY A 101 21.99 -15.19 23.72
C GLY A 101 22.40 -15.38 22.26
N VAL A 102 22.06 -14.39 21.41
CA VAL A 102 22.48 -14.39 19.99
C VAL A 102 23.90 -13.92 19.87
N THR A 103 24.75 -14.72 19.23
CA THR A 103 26.19 -14.48 19.04
C THR A 103 26.58 -14.19 17.59
N GLY A 104 25.66 -14.35 16.65
CA GLY A 104 25.95 -14.14 15.23
C GLY A 104 24.87 -14.66 14.32
N VAL A 105 25.23 -14.86 13.07
CA VAL A 105 24.36 -15.30 11.99
C VAL A 105 25.06 -16.37 11.18
N LYS A 106 24.38 -17.49 10.92
CA LYS A 106 24.79 -18.43 9.88
C LYS A 106 24.32 -17.93 8.53
N THR A 107 25.23 -17.93 7.59
CA THR A 107 25.00 -17.41 6.23
C THR A 107 25.21 -18.49 5.18
N GLN A 108 24.51 -18.34 4.06
CA GLN A 108 24.60 -19.20 2.90
C GLN A 108 24.98 -18.37 1.66
N THR A 109 26.00 -18.81 0.96
CA THR A 109 26.42 -18.29 -0.35
C THR A 109 26.44 -19.43 -1.38
N LYS A 110 26.89 -19.14 -2.59
CA LYS A 110 27.12 -20.18 -3.62
C LYS A 110 28.27 -21.12 -3.25
N GLU A 111 29.23 -20.62 -2.48
CA GLU A 111 30.42 -21.36 -2.04
C GLU A 111 30.14 -22.26 -0.83
N GLY A 112 29.01 -22.06 -0.14
CA GLY A 112 28.60 -22.86 1.01
C GLY A 112 28.14 -22.04 2.20
N LEU A 113 28.22 -22.64 3.38
CA LEU A 113 27.80 -22.08 4.65
C LEU A 113 28.97 -21.45 5.39
N SER A 114 28.71 -20.33 6.07
CA SER A 114 29.68 -19.69 6.96
C SER A 114 29.00 -18.98 8.12
N ASP A 115 29.71 -18.86 9.23
CA ASP A 115 29.23 -18.17 10.43
C ASP A 115 29.86 -16.77 10.51
N VAL A 116 29.02 -15.78 10.80
CA VAL A 116 29.43 -14.40 11.05
C VAL A 116 29.09 -14.04 12.48
N PHE A 117 30.11 -13.80 13.30
CA PHE A 117 29.93 -13.52 14.72
C PHE A 117 29.79 -12.01 14.99
N SER A 118 29.04 -11.67 16.00
CA SER A 118 28.84 -10.31 16.49
C SER A 118 29.22 -10.16 17.95
N LYS A 119 29.89 -9.07 18.31
CA LYS A 119 30.25 -8.74 19.70
C LYS A 119 29.10 -8.12 20.49
N HIS A 120 28.18 -7.43 19.81
CA HIS A 120 27.17 -6.58 20.44
C HIS A 120 25.73 -7.01 20.18
N GLY A 121 25.50 -7.87 19.19
CA GLY A 121 24.16 -8.38 18.84
C GLY A 121 23.90 -8.35 17.33
N VAL A 122 22.71 -8.79 16.96
CA VAL A 122 22.25 -8.87 15.57
C VAL A 122 20.98 -8.06 15.42
N VAL A 123 20.95 -7.14 14.45
CA VAL A 123 19.74 -6.43 14.06
C VAL A 123 19.11 -7.14 12.87
N VAL A 124 17.89 -7.64 13.03
CA VAL A 124 17.12 -8.26 11.94
C VAL A 124 16.27 -7.19 11.25
N ALA A 125 16.68 -6.76 10.08
CA ALA A 125 16.05 -5.70 9.28
C ALA A 125 15.61 -6.19 7.89
N THR A 126 15.17 -7.44 7.78
CA THR A 126 14.89 -8.15 6.52
C THR A 126 13.55 -7.81 5.89
N GLY A 127 12.79 -6.87 6.45
CA GLY A 127 11.50 -6.43 5.93
C GLY A 127 10.35 -7.36 6.31
N GLY A 128 9.29 -7.35 5.50
CA GLY A 128 8.07 -8.13 5.74
C GLY A 128 8.07 -9.50 5.06
N PHE A 129 6.87 -10.03 4.81
CA PHE A 129 6.68 -11.36 4.20
C PHE A 129 5.79 -11.36 2.95
N SER A 130 5.56 -10.19 2.33
CA SER A 130 4.60 -10.06 1.22
C SER A 130 4.96 -10.86 -0.03
N ALA A 131 6.21 -11.32 -0.17
CA ALA A 131 6.64 -12.22 -1.23
C ALA A 131 6.53 -13.71 -0.87
N ASN A 132 6.15 -14.04 0.35
CA ASN A 132 5.95 -15.42 0.79
C ASN A 132 4.47 -15.79 0.76
N GLN A 133 4.06 -16.51 -0.28
CA GLN A 133 2.67 -16.91 -0.50
C GLN A 133 2.06 -17.70 0.68
N GLN A 134 2.86 -18.54 1.33
CA GLN A 134 2.39 -19.35 2.46
C GLN A 134 2.09 -18.48 3.68
N LEU A 135 3.02 -17.56 4.03
CA LEU A 135 2.81 -16.64 5.14
C LEU A 135 1.66 -15.66 4.85
N VAL A 136 1.57 -15.15 3.61
CA VAL A 136 0.46 -14.29 3.20
C VAL A 136 -0.87 -15.02 3.32
N THR A 137 -0.98 -16.25 2.82
CA THR A 137 -2.21 -17.04 2.94
C THR A 137 -2.53 -17.38 4.38
N GLY A 138 -1.52 -17.73 5.19
CA GLY A 138 -1.71 -18.10 6.58
C GLY A 138 -2.14 -16.93 7.48
N TYR A 139 -1.58 -15.75 7.30
CA TYR A 139 -1.85 -14.60 8.16
C TYR A 139 -2.95 -13.66 7.62
N ILE A 140 -3.07 -13.53 6.31
CA ILE A 140 -4.01 -12.60 5.67
C ILE A 140 -5.25 -13.32 5.11
N GLY A 141 -5.10 -14.60 4.78
CA GLY A 141 -6.17 -15.43 4.21
C GLY A 141 -6.09 -15.60 2.69
N SER A 142 -7.06 -16.31 2.13
CA SER A 142 -7.11 -16.68 0.71
C SER A 142 -7.17 -15.48 -0.24
N ALA A 143 -7.74 -14.36 0.20
CA ALA A 143 -7.75 -13.12 -0.58
C ALA A 143 -6.34 -12.58 -0.81
N GLY A 144 -5.47 -12.64 0.21
CA GLY A 144 -4.07 -12.26 0.12
C GLY A 144 -3.30 -13.07 -0.93
N ALA A 145 -3.63 -14.35 -1.06
CA ALA A 145 -3.03 -15.23 -2.05
C ALA A 145 -3.26 -14.80 -3.51
N LYS A 146 -4.33 -14.05 -3.77
CA LYS A 146 -4.71 -13.56 -5.11
C LYS A 146 -4.20 -12.15 -5.41
N MET A 147 -3.58 -11.48 -4.43
CA MET A 147 -3.07 -10.12 -4.62
C MET A 147 -1.75 -10.12 -5.39
N PRO A 148 -1.61 -9.34 -6.46
CA PRO A 148 -0.32 -9.16 -7.11
C PRO A 148 0.63 -8.37 -6.20
N ILE A 149 1.89 -8.80 -6.15
CA ILE A 149 2.93 -8.12 -5.38
C ILE A 149 3.36 -6.83 -6.08
N ARG A 150 3.37 -5.70 -5.35
CA ARG A 150 3.93 -4.41 -5.80
C ARG A 150 5.28 -4.10 -5.15
N GLY A 151 5.59 -4.76 -4.06
CA GLY A 151 6.84 -4.61 -3.31
C GLY A 151 8.00 -5.44 -3.88
N SER A 152 9.07 -5.49 -3.12
CA SER A 152 10.22 -6.33 -3.46
C SER A 152 9.86 -7.81 -3.38
N LYS A 153 10.28 -8.57 -4.39
CA LYS A 153 10.15 -10.04 -4.39
C LYS A 153 11.11 -10.73 -3.43
N ALA A 154 12.02 -9.98 -2.80
CA ALA A 154 13.02 -10.49 -1.87
C ALA A 154 12.55 -10.46 -0.40
N ILE A 155 11.37 -9.93 -0.08
CA ILE A 155 10.84 -9.89 1.30
C ILE A 155 9.99 -11.13 1.57
N THR A 156 10.65 -12.22 1.93
CA THR A 156 10.06 -13.57 2.05
C THR A 156 9.82 -14.02 3.50
N GLY A 157 9.95 -13.12 4.48
CA GLY A 157 9.56 -13.37 5.87
C GLY A 157 10.70 -13.85 6.76
N GLU A 158 11.95 -13.63 6.37
CA GLU A 158 13.12 -14.00 7.14
C GLU A 158 13.12 -13.40 8.56
N ASN A 159 12.53 -12.20 8.74
CA ASN A 159 12.34 -11.60 10.07
C ASN A 159 11.53 -12.48 11.04
N ILE A 160 10.53 -13.21 10.51
CA ILE A 160 9.74 -14.15 11.31
C ILE A 160 10.49 -15.47 11.49
N LEU A 161 11.01 -16.02 10.39
CA LEU A 161 11.63 -17.34 10.35
C LEU A 161 12.92 -17.40 11.19
N LEU A 162 13.78 -16.37 11.11
CA LEU A 162 15.04 -16.32 11.85
C LEU A 162 14.84 -16.20 13.37
N VAL A 163 13.79 -15.51 13.81
CA VAL A 163 13.54 -15.28 15.24
C VAL A 163 12.64 -16.34 15.87
N GLN A 164 11.93 -17.15 15.09
CA GLN A 164 11.01 -18.17 15.58
C GLN A 164 11.60 -19.09 16.66
N PRO A 165 12.87 -19.57 16.57
CA PRO A 165 13.48 -20.38 17.60
C PRO A 165 13.68 -19.69 18.94
N PHE A 166 13.47 -18.36 18.99
CA PHE A 166 13.57 -17.55 20.22
C PHE A 166 12.19 -17.17 20.80
N PHE A 167 11.11 -17.79 20.29
CA PHE A 167 9.74 -17.58 20.75
C PHE A 167 9.31 -16.10 20.80
N PRO A 168 9.45 -15.34 19.71
CA PRO A 168 9.11 -13.93 19.68
C PRO A 168 7.60 -13.74 19.86
N ARG A 169 7.21 -12.63 20.48
CA ARG A 169 5.83 -12.18 20.41
C ARG A 169 5.58 -11.53 19.03
N VAL A 170 4.74 -12.17 18.24
CA VAL A 170 4.31 -11.66 16.92
C VAL A 170 2.92 -11.04 17.07
N VAL A 171 2.73 -9.81 16.61
CA VAL A 171 1.47 -9.05 16.74
C VAL A 171 1.07 -8.42 15.41
N ASN A 172 -0.23 -8.25 15.19
CA ASN A 172 -0.80 -7.57 14.03
C ASN A 172 -0.33 -8.11 12.66
N VAL A 173 -0.02 -9.39 12.57
CA VAL A 173 0.44 -10.03 11.31
C VAL A 173 -0.63 -10.09 10.22
N ASP A 174 -1.89 -9.92 10.61
CA ASP A 174 -3.05 -9.77 9.73
C ASP A 174 -3.17 -8.35 9.14
N GLN A 175 -2.35 -7.40 9.63
CA GLN A 175 -2.37 -6.04 9.11
C GLN A 175 -1.41 -5.90 7.93
N TYR A 176 -1.94 -5.42 6.82
CA TYR A 176 -1.20 -5.26 5.59
C TYR A 176 -1.57 -3.97 4.87
N HIS A 177 -0.63 -3.45 4.10
CA HIS A 177 -0.88 -2.37 3.16
C HIS A 177 -1.18 -2.95 1.78
N CYS A 178 -2.29 -2.56 1.20
CA CYS A 178 -2.62 -2.84 -0.18
C CYS A 178 -3.08 -1.57 -0.89
N GLY A 179 -3.16 -1.61 -2.19
CA GLY A 179 -3.66 -0.51 -3.00
C GLY A 179 -4.34 -1.05 -4.26
N PRO A 180 -5.25 -0.28 -4.85
CA PRO A 180 -5.91 -0.68 -6.08
C PRO A 180 -4.87 -0.76 -7.21
N ILE A 181 -4.93 -1.82 -7.98
CA ILE A 181 -4.04 -2.05 -9.11
C ILE A 181 -4.76 -2.93 -10.14
N TYR A 182 -4.66 -2.59 -11.40
CA TYR A 182 -5.07 -3.50 -12.45
C TYR A 182 -3.96 -4.53 -12.67
N GLY A 183 -4.17 -5.73 -12.16
CA GLY A 183 -3.15 -6.79 -12.08
C GLY A 183 -2.40 -7.06 -13.39
N PRO A 184 -3.08 -7.20 -14.54
CA PRO A 184 -2.42 -7.50 -15.81
C PRO A 184 -1.40 -6.48 -16.28
N THR A 185 -1.61 -5.17 -16.00
CA THR A 185 -0.76 -4.09 -16.50
C THR A 185 0.00 -3.35 -15.40
N GLY A 186 -0.39 -3.53 -14.15
CA GLY A 186 0.16 -2.80 -13.02
C GLY A 186 -0.31 -1.34 -12.92
N ALA A 187 -1.28 -0.92 -13.74
CA ALA A 187 -1.85 0.42 -13.64
C ALA A 187 -2.55 0.63 -12.29
N ASN A 188 -2.41 1.83 -11.75
CA ASN A 188 -2.85 2.15 -10.40
C ASN A 188 -3.84 3.32 -10.44
N PRO A 189 -5.14 3.11 -10.14
CA PRO A 189 -6.17 4.15 -10.11
C PRO A 189 -6.16 4.95 -8.80
N LEU A 190 -5.00 5.32 -8.28
CA LEU A 190 -4.86 5.85 -6.93
C LEU A 190 -5.73 7.08 -6.65
N ASN A 191 -5.84 7.98 -7.63
CA ASN A 191 -6.62 9.20 -7.48
C ASN A 191 -8.09 9.02 -7.91
N ILE A 192 -8.40 7.99 -8.68
CA ILE A 192 -9.77 7.71 -9.14
C ILE A 192 -10.66 7.26 -7.99
N VAL A 193 -10.11 6.53 -7.01
CA VAL A 193 -10.89 5.86 -5.95
C VAL A 193 -11.80 6.76 -5.11
N ASN A 194 -11.50 8.05 -5.00
CA ASN A 194 -12.34 9.01 -4.29
C ASN A 194 -13.11 9.97 -5.21
N ASN A 195 -13.09 9.73 -6.53
CA ASN A 195 -13.70 10.61 -7.52
C ASN A 195 -14.75 9.91 -8.40
N GLY A 196 -15.25 8.80 -7.93
CA GLY A 196 -16.29 7.99 -8.56
C GLY A 196 -16.98 7.11 -7.53
N ILE A 197 -17.68 6.09 -8.00
CA ILE A 197 -18.22 5.02 -7.16
C ILE A 197 -17.54 3.68 -7.44
N CYS A 198 -17.39 2.87 -6.41
CA CYS A 198 -16.78 1.55 -6.51
C CYS A 198 -17.88 0.48 -6.52
N VAL A 199 -17.91 -0.35 -7.57
CA VAL A 199 -18.92 -1.41 -7.73
C VAL A 199 -18.25 -2.77 -7.96
N ASN A 200 -18.94 -3.83 -7.53
CA ASN A 200 -18.58 -5.20 -7.81
C ASN A 200 -19.04 -5.63 -9.23
N ARG A 201 -18.77 -6.88 -9.62
CA ARG A 201 -19.19 -7.42 -10.93
C ARG A 201 -20.71 -7.47 -11.15
N LYS A 202 -21.50 -7.33 -10.09
CA LYS A 202 -22.96 -7.26 -10.19
C LYS A 202 -23.47 -5.83 -10.35
N GLY A 203 -22.58 -4.82 -10.39
CA GLY A 203 -22.95 -3.42 -10.46
C GLY A 203 -23.41 -2.83 -9.12
N GLU A 204 -23.14 -3.48 -8.00
CA GLU A 204 -23.52 -3.06 -6.64
C GLU A 204 -22.38 -2.35 -5.93
N ARG A 205 -22.65 -1.23 -5.26
CA ARG A 205 -21.70 -0.62 -4.33
C ARG A 205 -21.51 -1.52 -3.12
N PHE A 206 -20.27 -1.65 -2.65
CA PHE A 206 -19.93 -2.50 -1.51
C PHE A 206 -18.96 -1.85 -0.53
N THR A 207 -18.46 -0.65 -0.82
CA THR A 207 -17.45 0.04 -0.01
C THR A 207 -17.80 1.53 0.15
N ASN A 208 -17.13 2.18 1.10
CA ASN A 208 -17.22 3.62 1.33
C ASN A 208 -16.12 4.34 0.55
N GLU A 209 -16.47 5.10 -0.46
CA GLU A 209 -15.51 5.84 -1.27
C GLU A 209 -14.83 7.00 -0.53
N GLY A 210 -15.34 7.37 0.64
CA GLY A 210 -14.76 8.40 1.51
C GLY A 210 -13.65 7.92 2.44
N GLN A 211 -13.28 6.65 2.38
CA GLN A 211 -12.17 6.10 3.16
C GLN A 211 -10.85 6.10 2.37
N THR A 212 -9.76 5.61 2.99
CA THR A 212 -8.47 5.50 2.31
C THR A 212 -8.52 4.46 1.20
N TYR A 213 -7.71 4.63 0.16
CA TYR A 213 -7.54 3.62 -0.89
C TYR A 213 -7.08 2.26 -0.34
N VAL A 214 -6.34 2.27 0.78
CA VAL A 214 -5.92 1.05 1.47
C VAL A 214 -7.12 0.29 2.02
N GLN A 215 -8.04 1.00 2.70
CA GLN A 215 -9.24 0.35 3.24
C GLN A 215 -10.17 -0.10 2.11
N MET A 216 -10.36 0.71 1.08
CA MET A 216 -11.13 0.31 -0.10
C MET A 216 -10.55 -0.98 -0.73
N SER A 217 -9.23 -1.07 -0.87
CA SER A 217 -8.59 -2.28 -1.41
C SER A 217 -8.76 -3.51 -0.51
N ARG A 218 -8.79 -3.31 0.81
CA ARG A 218 -9.14 -4.39 1.75
C ARG A 218 -10.59 -4.84 1.60
N ASP A 219 -11.50 -3.90 1.37
CA ASP A 219 -12.92 -4.23 1.12
C ASP A 219 -13.06 -5.00 -0.20
N VAL A 220 -12.34 -4.62 -1.26
CA VAL A 220 -12.29 -5.40 -2.51
C VAL A 220 -11.83 -6.83 -2.22
N ALA A 221 -10.75 -7.01 -1.46
CA ALA A 221 -10.22 -8.32 -1.12
C ALA A 221 -11.16 -9.16 -0.24
N ALA A 222 -11.90 -8.52 0.66
CA ALA A 222 -12.80 -9.19 1.59
C ALA A 222 -14.18 -9.50 0.99
N MET A 223 -14.68 -8.64 0.11
CA MET A 223 -16.08 -8.65 -0.33
C MET A 223 -16.29 -9.08 -1.79
N THR A 224 -15.21 -9.20 -2.57
CA THR A 224 -15.27 -9.72 -3.94
C THR A 224 -14.51 -11.05 -4.07
N PRO A 225 -15.11 -12.08 -4.66
CA PRO A 225 -14.52 -13.43 -4.68
C PRO A 225 -13.22 -13.55 -5.48
N ASP A 226 -12.98 -12.60 -6.38
CA ASP A 226 -11.82 -12.58 -7.30
C ASP A 226 -10.90 -11.37 -7.09
N ASN A 227 -11.08 -10.61 -6.02
CA ASN A 227 -10.38 -9.34 -5.74
C ASN A 227 -10.54 -8.31 -6.88
N TRP A 228 -11.71 -8.25 -7.48
CA TRP A 228 -12.00 -7.39 -8.63
C TRP A 228 -13.14 -6.42 -8.35
N ALA A 229 -12.95 -5.16 -8.71
CA ALA A 229 -13.97 -4.13 -8.68
C ALA A 229 -13.83 -3.17 -9.86
N PHE A 230 -14.86 -2.39 -10.10
CA PHE A 230 -14.87 -1.33 -11.11
C PHE A 230 -15.02 0.02 -10.42
N MET A 231 -14.32 1.02 -10.91
CA MET A 231 -14.56 2.42 -10.58
C MET A 231 -15.39 3.04 -11.69
N VAL A 232 -16.54 3.57 -11.35
CA VAL A 232 -17.43 4.26 -12.30
C VAL A 232 -17.27 5.76 -12.12
N VAL A 233 -16.86 6.43 -13.18
CA VAL A 233 -16.57 7.87 -13.22
C VAL A 233 -17.32 8.48 -14.40
N ASP A 234 -17.85 9.67 -14.24
CA ASP A 234 -18.46 10.43 -15.35
C ASP A 234 -17.46 11.40 -15.99
N GLN A 235 -17.86 12.12 -17.05
CA GLN A 235 -16.98 13.08 -17.71
C GLN A 235 -16.50 14.20 -16.77
N ALA A 236 -17.32 14.65 -15.85
CA ALA A 236 -16.92 15.69 -14.89
C ALA A 236 -15.83 15.19 -13.94
N GLY A 237 -15.95 13.93 -13.48
CA GLY A 237 -14.94 13.25 -12.71
C GLY A 237 -13.67 12.99 -13.52
N HIS A 238 -13.80 12.51 -14.77
CA HIS A 238 -12.68 12.24 -15.67
C HIS A 238 -11.81 13.50 -15.89
N ASP A 239 -12.42 14.66 -16.04
CA ASP A 239 -11.74 15.94 -16.35
C ASP A 239 -11.05 16.58 -15.12
N ILE A 240 -11.13 15.97 -13.94
CA ILE A 240 -10.44 16.48 -12.74
C ILE A 240 -8.92 16.43 -12.97
N PRO A 241 -8.19 17.55 -12.85
CA PRO A 241 -6.78 17.62 -13.26
C PRO A 241 -5.87 16.60 -12.54
N ILE A 242 -6.15 16.26 -11.29
CA ILE A 242 -5.34 15.27 -10.54
C ILE A 242 -5.46 13.86 -11.13
N LEU A 243 -6.53 13.54 -11.84
CA LEU A 243 -6.75 12.22 -12.44
C LEU A 243 -5.99 12.04 -13.75
N LYS A 244 -5.50 13.11 -14.35
CA LYS A 244 -4.77 13.04 -15.62
C LYS A 244 -3.62 12.03 -15.59
N ASN A 245 -2.86 11.98 -14.50
CA ASN A 245 -1.76 11.04 -14.36
C ASN A 245 -2.22 9.56 -14.36
N ASP A 246 -3.40 9.29 -13.79
CA ASP A 246 -3.98 7.95 -13.77
C ASP A 246 -4.43 7.55 -15.18
N TRP A 247 -5.11 8.46 -15.90
CA TRP A 247 -5.53 8.25 -17.29
C TRP A 247 -4.34 8.08 -18.24
N ASP A 248 -3.31 8.92 -18.14
CA ASP A 248 -2.07 8.79 -18.90
C ASP A 248 -1.36 7.45 -18.60
N SER A 249 -1.41 6.99 -17.35
CA SER A 249 -0.88 5.69 -16.99
C SER A 249 -1.67 4.56 -17.64
N TYR A 250 -2.99 4.64 -17.65
CA TYR A 250 -3.86 3.65 -18.29
C TYR A 250 -3.64 3.58 -19.79
N ALA A 251 -3.56 4.73 -20.44
CA ALA A 251 -3.25 4.81 -21.87
C ALA A 251 -1.89 4.18 -22.18
N ARG A 252 -0.84 4.55 -21.43
CA ARG A 252 0.52 4.02 -21.63
C ARG A 252 0.61 2.52 -21.43
N THR A 253 -0.08 1.98 -20.43
CA THR A 253 -0.07 0.56 -20.11
C THR A 253 -1.11 -0.26 -20.88
N LYS A 254 -1.90 0.41 -21.73
CA LYS A 254 -3.03 -0.21 -22.47
C LYS A 254 -4.01 -0.91 -21.51
N THR A 255 -4.23 -0.33 -20.34
CA THR A 255 -5.23 -0.80 -19.38
C THR A 255 -6.62 -0.50 -19.94
N PRO A 256 -7.54 -1.48 -19.96
CA PRO A 256 -8.88 -1.26 -20.48
C PRO A 256 -9.64 -0.17 -19.71
N ILE A 257 -10.28 0.73 -20.44
CA ILE A 257 -11.27 1.67 -19.95
C ILE A 257 -12.55 1.37 -20.73
N TYR A 258 -13.63 1.09 -20.03
CA TYR A 258 -14.91 0.78 -20.62
C TYR A 258 -15.76 2.04 -20.64
N THR A 259 -16.11 2.52 -21.83
CA THR A 259 -16.81 3.80 -21.99
C THR A 259 -18.20 3.61 -22.57
N GLY A 260 -19.10 4.53 -22.26
CA GLY A 260 -20.45 4.60 -22.86
C GLY A 260 -21.06 5.97 -22.73
N ASN A 261 -21.99 6.31 -23.65
CA ASN A 261 -22.76 7.54 -23.56
C ASN A 261 -23.92 7.45 -22.57
N THR A 262 -24.24 6.25 -22.13
CA THR A 262 -25.15 5.96 -21.02
C THR A 262 -24.47 5.02 -20.01
N ILE A 263 -25.00 4.98 -18.78
CA ILE A 263 -24.52 4.05 -17.77
C ILE A 263 -24.69 2.60 -18.22
N GLU A 264 -25.80 2.30 -18.89
CA GLU A 264 -26.11 0.98 -19.42
C GLU A 264 -25.12 0.54 -20.52
N GLU A 265 -24.72 1.48 -21.38
CA GLU A 265 -23.74 1.22 -22.42
C GLU A 265 -22.34 0.93 -21.80
N ALA A 266 -21.89 1.77 -20.86
CA ALA A 266 -20.65 1.56 -20.14
C ALA A 266 -20.65 0.23 -19.39
N ALA A 267 -21.74 -0.10 -18.69
CA ALA A 267 -21.94 -1.37 -17.99
C ALA A 267 -21.82 -2.58 -18.93
N LYS A 268 -22.52 -2.54 -20.07
CA LYS A 268 -22.47 -3.58 -21.10
C LYS A 268 -21.04 -3.79 -21.60
N ASN A 269 -20.33 -2.71 -21.87
CA ASN A 269 -18.94 -2.78 -22.34
C ASN A 269 -17.98 -3.33 -21.27
N ALA A 270 -18.26 -3.10 -19.99
CA ALA A 270 -17.52 -3.64 -18.85
C ALA A 270 -17.92 -5.07 -18.46
N GLY A 271 -18.97 -5.63 -19.06
CA GLY A 271 -19.50 -6.94 -18.69
C GLY A 271 -20.24 -6.96 -17.35
N ILE A 272 -20.82 -5.81 -16.96
CA ILE A 272 -21.66 -5.64 -15.78
C ILE A 272 -23.12 -5.61 -16.24
N ASP A 273 -24.05 -6.07 -15.39
CA ASP A 273 -25.48 -5.96 -15.67
C ASP A 273 -25.89 -4.48 -15.81
N PRO A 274 -26.40 -4.05 -16.99
CA PRO A 274 -26.71 -2.64 -17.23
C PRO A 274 -27.83 -2.10 -16.32
N ALA A 275 -28.84 -2.90 -16.03
CA ALA A 275 -29.97 -2.47 -15.21
C ALA A 275 -29.54 -2.34 -13.74
N ALA A 276 -28.72 -3.26 -13.25
CA ALA A 276 -28.20 -3.23 -11.89
C ALA A 276 -27.28 -2.03 -11.67
N LEU A 277 -26.34 -1.75 -12.60
CA LEU A 277 -25.46 -0.60 -12.47
C LEU A 277 -26.26 0.72 -12.54
N LYS A 278 -27.23 0.82 -13.46
CA LYS A 278 -28.11 2.00 -13.58
C LYS A 278 -28.85 2.25 -12.27
N ALA A 279 -29.48 1.23 -11.69
CA ALA A 279 -30.21 1.35 -10.42
C ALA A 279 -29.28 1.80 -9.28
N THR A 280 -28.05 1.28 -9.23
CA THR A 280 -27.03 1.67 -8.25
C THR A 280 -26.66 3.14 -8.40
N VAL A 281 -26.37 3.61 -9.61
CA VAL A 281 -26.00 5.00 -9.90
C VAL A 281 -27.18 5.94 -9.58
N ASP A 282 -28.41 5.61 -9.98
CA ASP A 282 -29.59 6.43 -9.72
C ASP A 282 -29.84 6.59 -8.21
N SER A 283 -29.79 5.48 -7.46
CA SER A 283 -29.97 5.50 -6.01
C SER A 283 -28.86 6.31 -5.31
N TYR A 284 -27.62 6.12 -5.72
CA TYR A 284 -26.50 6.88 -5.22
C TYR A 284 -26.65 8.38 -5.50
N ASN A 285 -26.89 8.77 -6.76
CA ASN A 285 -27.05 10.15 -7.17
C ASN A 285 -28.17 10.86 -6.40
N LYS A 286 -29.32 10.21 -6.26
CA LYS A 286 -30.44 10.74 -5.47
C LYS A 286 -30.02 11.03 -4.03
N ALA A 287 -29.36 10.09 -3.38
CA ALA A 287 -28.92 10.27 -1.99
C ALA A 287 -27.89 11.41 -1.85
N ILE A 288 -26.94 11.52 -2.80
CA ILE A 288 -25.94 12.60 -2.78
C ILE A 288 -26.58 13.96 -3.00
N GLN A 289 -27.50 14.10 -3.98
CA GLN A 289 -28.21 15.34 -4.26
C GLN A 289 -29.11 15.79 -3.09
N GLU A 290 -29.65 14.85 -2.33
CA GLU A 290 -30.44 15.11 -1.12
C GLU A 290 -29.57 15.37 0.13
N GLY A 291 -28.23 15.34 0.02
CA GLY A 291 -27.32 15.47 1.17
C GLY A 291 -27.34 14.27 2.12
N LYS A 292 -27.83 13.12 1.66
CA LYS A 292 -28.03 11.89 2.43
C LYS A 292 -26.94 10.81 2.18
N GLY A 293 -25.71 11.21 1.83
CA GLY A 293 -24.61 10.26 1.62
C GLY A 293 -24.36 9.34 2.82
N SER A 294 -24.57 9.83 4.04
CA SER A 294 -24.45 9.07 5.28
C SER A 294 -25.54 8.01 5.48
N SER A 295 -26.65 8.08 4.76
CA SER A 295 -27.73 7.07 4.81
C SER A 295 -27.60 5.97 3.77
N LEU A 296 -26.62 6.06 2.88
CA LEU A 296 -26.33 5.00 1.92
C LEU A 296 -25.80 3.73 2.61
N THR A 297 -26.03 2.61 1.99
CA THR A 297 -25.46 1.32 2.39
C THR A 297 -24.70 0.73 1.19
N PRO A 298 -23.37 0.71 1.23
CA PRO A 298 -22.46 1.30 2.24
C PRO A 298 -22.57 2.84 2.30
N VAL A 299 -22.28 3.39 3.48
CA VAL A 299 -22.20 4.85 3.68
C VAL A 299 -21.20 5.50 2.71
N ASN A 300 -21.45 6.75 2.31
CA ASN A 300 -20.43 7.57 1.66
C ASN A 300 -20.05 8.75 2.57
N THR A 301 -18.80 8.82 2.98
CA THR A 301 -18.27 9.84 3.90
C THR A 301 -17.46 10.92 3.20
N LEU A 302 -17.43 10.96 1.87
CA LEU A 302 -16.79 12.05 1.13
C LEU A 302 -17.48 13.38 1.43
N PRO A 303 -16.72 14.42 1.81
CA PRO A 303 -17.31 15.75 2.06
C PRO A 303 -17.97 16.36 0.82
N LYS A 304 -17.50 16.00 -0.35
CA LYS A 304 -18.04 16.39 -1.66
C LYS A 304 -18.08 15.16 -2.55
N ALA A 305 -19.02 14.30 -2.30
CA ALA A 305 -19.21 13.11 -3.11
C ALA A 305 -19.66 13.51 -4.53
N PRO A 306 -19.06 12.95 -5.58
CA PRO A 306 -19.44 13.27 -6.96
C PRO A 306 -20.83 12.71 -7.28
N VAL A 307 -21.58 13.45 -8.09
CA VAL A 307 -22.78 12.93 -8.77
C VAL A 307 -22.34 12.38 -10.12
N ILE A 308 -22.73 11.17 -10.46
CA ILE A 308 -22.33 10.48 -11.70
C ILE A 308 -23.43 10.72 -12.75
N ALA A 309 -23.36 11.82 -13.50
CA ALA A 309 -24.46 12.25 -14.36
C ALA A 309 -24.07 12.76 -15.75
N LYS A 310 -22.80 13.12 -15.97
CA LYS A 310 -22.35 13.74 -17.22
C LYS A 310 -21.69 12.72 -18.14
N ALA A 311 -22.31 12.43 -19.27
CA ALA A 311 -21.73 11.57 -20.31
C ALA A 311 -20.44 12.18 -20.93
N PRO A 312 -19.54 11.35 -21.49
CA PRO A 312 -19.53 9.90 -21.38
C PRO A 312 -19.17 9.39 -19.98
N PHE A 313 -19.47 8.12 -19.74
CA PHE A 313 -19.15 7.39 -18.51
C PHE A 313 -17.97 6.44 -18.77
N TYR A 314 -17.14 6.27 -17.73
CA TYR A 314 -15.91 5.49 -17.79
C TYR A 314 -15.88 4.44 -16.69
#